data_fe36e5b3adca6ee6a857d1e9c8eb6234
#
_entry.id   fe36e5b3adca6ee6a857d1e9c8eb6234
#
_cell.length_a   1.000
_cell.length_b   1.000
_cell.length_c   1.000
_cell.angle_alpha   90.00
_cell.angle_beta   90.00
_cell.angle_gamma   90.00
#
_symmetry.space_group_name_H-M   'P 1'
#
loop_
_entity.id
_entity.type
_entity.pdbx_description
1 polymer ?
#
loop_
_entity_poly.entity_id
_entity_poly.type
_entity_poly.pdbx_seq_one_letter_code
_entity_poly.pdbx_strand_id
1 'polypeptide(L)'
;LSTPSRACLMTGLYSHQNGQRMLAEGVDSTKTFFSELLQKAGYETAVVGKWHMSCSPKGFDFFHILNDQGQYYNPTFSTTGHYGDYKQEMGYVTDLITDHAIEYLDRRDKNKPFCLMVHHKAPHRIWMPSTKYVSKYANVNFPLPATFWDDYESRGSAAHTQKMSIDKYMEMVRDL
;
A
#
# COMPACT_ATOMS: atom_id res chain seq x y z
N LEU A 1 -10.47 5.24 0.72
CA LEU A 1 -10.22 3.83 0.39
C LEU A 1 -8.89 3.69 -0.33
N SER A 2 -8.15 2.61 -0.03
CA SER A 2 -6.79 2.37 -0.54
C SER A 2 -6.73 2.29 -2.08
N THR A 3 -7.52 1.41 -2.69
CA THR A 3 -7.47 1.17 -4.14
C THR A 3 -7.84 2.40 -4.96
N PRO A 4 -8.94 3.14 -4.67
CA PRO A 4 -9.23 4.40 -5.35
C PRO A 4 -8.12 5.45 -5.20
N SER A 5 -7.55 5.58 -4.00
CA SER A 5 -6.45 6.52 -3.75
C SER A 5 -5.20 6.18 -4.59
N ARG A 6 -4.86 4.87 -4.68
CA ARG A 6 -3.76 4.42 -5.53
C ARG A 6 -4.01 4.67 -7.01
N ALA A 7 -5.24 4.42 -7.49
CA ALA A 7 -5.62 4.73 -8.86
C ALA A 7 -5.51 6.22 -9.18
N CYS A 8 -5.93 7.09 -8.26
CA CYS A 8 -5.76 8.54 -8.42
C CYS A 8 -4.27 8.92 -8.49
N LEU A 9 -3.44 8.34 -7.62
CA LEU A 9 -1.99 8.59 -7.63
C LEU A 9 -1.35 8.15 -8.95
N MET A 10 -1.71 6.96 -9.44
CA MET A 10 -1.12 6.41 -10.67
C MET A 10 -1.56 7.14 -11.93
N THR A 11 -2.80 7.61 -12.00
CA THR A 11 -3.38 8.22 -13.20
C THR A 11 -3.37 9.74 -13.20
N GLY A 12 -3.22 10.39 -12.03
CA GLY A 12 -3.44 11.84 -11.88
C GLY A 12 -4.90 12.26 -12.03
N LEU A 13 -5.84 11.32 -12.05
CA LEU A 13 -7.26 11.55 -12.27
C LEU A 13 -8.09 11.22 -11.04
N TYR A 14 -9.18 11.95 -10.82
CA TYR A 14 -10.14 11.61 -9.78
C TYR A 14 -10.84 10.26 -10.04
N SER A 15 -11.32 9.62 -8.99
CA SER A 15 -11.91 8.27 -9.04
C SER A 15 -13.04 8.12 -10.08
N HIS A 16 -13.88 9.15 -10.27
CA HIS A 16 -14.95 9.13 -11.28
C HIS A 16 -14.42 9.21 -12.71
N GLN A 17 -13.21 9.69 -12.91
CA GLN A 17 -12.56 9.81 -14.23
C GLN A 17 -11.68 8.58 -14.55
N ASN A 18 -11.08 7.96 -13.52
CA ASN A 18 -10.21 6.79 -13.69
C ASN A 18 -10.95 5.45 -13.56
N GLY A 19 -12.24 5.46 -13.20
CA GLY A 19 -13.09 4.29 -13.07
C GLY A 19 -13.03 3.56 -11.73
N GLN A 20 -12.02 3.84 -10.89
CA GLN A 20 -11.82 3.16 -9.61
C GLN A 20 -12.45 3.94 -8.45
N ARG A 21 -13.74 3.77 -8.21
CA ARG A 21 -14.48 4.48 -7.14
C ARG A 21 -14.54 3.68 -5.83
N MET A 22 -14.53 2.34 -5.94
CA MET A 22 -14.61 1.40 -4.82
C MET A 22 -13.53 0.32 -4.93
N LEU A 23 -13.40 -0.52 -3.90
CA LEU A 23 -12.36 -1.58 -3.87
C LEU A 23 -12.55 -2.61 -4.98
N ALA A 24 -13.79 -2.99 -5.28
CA ALA A 24 -14.11 -4.04 -6.25
C ALA A 24 -14.14 -3.58 -7.71
N GLU A 25 -14.09 -2.28 -7.96
CA GLU A 25 -14.01 -1.73 -9.32
C GLU A 25 -12.57 -1.78 -9.83
N GLY A 26 -12.39 -1.87 -11.12
CA GLY A 26 -11.09 -1.79 -11.79
C GLY A 26 -10.79 -0.38 -12.29
N VAL A 27 -9.53 0.03 -12.27
CA VAL A 27 -9.10 1.23 -12.98
C VAL A 27 -9.32 1.02 -14.48
N ASP A 28 -9.80 2.06 -15.17
CA ASP A 28 -9.95 2.04 -16.62
C ASP A 28 -8.58 1.73 -17.29
N SER A 29 -8.48 0.59 -17.95
CA SER A 29 -7.23 0.08 -18.53
C SER A 29 -6.67 0.98 -19.64
N THR A 30 -7.48 1.88 -20.20
CA THR A 30 -7.06 2.85 -21.23
C THR A 30 -6.33 4.05 -20.63
N LYS A 31 -6.47 4.29 -19.32
CA LYS A 31 -5.81 5.43 -18.64
C LYS A 31 -4.31 5.20 -18.57
N THR A 32 -3.57 6.24 -18.87
CA THR A 32 -2.10 6.25 -18.76
C THR A 32 -1.70 6.40 -17.28
N PHE A 33 -0.76 5.58 -16.83
CA PHE A 33 -0.11 5.75 -15.55
C PHE A 33 1.10 6.66 -15.68
N PHE A 34 1.41 7.44 -14.65
CA PHE A 34 2.57 8.32 -14.67
C PHE A 34 3.89 7.54 -14.87
N SER A 35 3.95 6.29 -14.41
CA SER A 35 5.07 5.37 -14.62
C SER A 35 5.36 5.13 -16.10
N GLU A 36 4.32 5.00 -16.95
CA GLU A 36 4.49 4.86 -18.39
C GLU A 36 5.09 6.13 -19.04
N LEU A 37 4.74 7.30 -18.50
CA LEU A 37 5.34 8.58 -18.96
C LEU A 37 6.81 8.69 -18.56
N LEU A 38 7.14 8.24 -17.35
CA LEU A 38 8.54 8.21 -16.89
C LEU A 38 9.38 7.23 -17.70
N GLN A 39 8.88 6.05 -18.03
CA GLN A 39 9.58 5.12 -18.92
C GLN A 39 9.87 5.76 -20.29
N LYS A 40 8.86 6.42 -20.89
CA LYS A 40 9.04 7.16 -22.16
C LYS A 40 10.07 8.28 -22.06
N ALA A 41 10.24 8.85 -20.88
CA ALA A 41 11.25 9.87 -20.59
C ALA A 41 12.63 9.28 -20.25
N GLY A 42 12.82 7.96 -20.35
CA GLY A 42 14.09 7.27 -20.12
C GLY A 42 14.39 6.89 -18.67
N TYR A 43 13.40 6.98 -17.78
CA TYR A 43 13.53 6.51 -16.40
C TYR A 43 13.43 4.98 -16.34
N GLU A 44 14.22 4.38 -15.47
CA GLU A 44 13.99 3.03 -14.98
C GLU A 44 12.96 3.08 -13.84
N THR A 45 11.90 2.28 -13.93
CA THR A 45 10.74 2.39 -13.04
C THR A 45 10.53 1.12 -12.24
N ALA A 46 10.26 1.25 -10.95
CA ALA A 46 10.07 0.12 -10.06
C ALA A 46 8.97 0.36 -9.02
N VAL A 47 8.27 -0.71 -8.64
CA VAL A 47 7.36 -0.71 -7.50
C VAL A 47 7.56 -1.95 -6.64
N VAL A 48 7.70 -1.74 -5.33
CA VAL A 48 7.89 -2.81 -4.33
C VAL A 48 6.87 -2.68 -3.22
N GLY A 49 6.27 -3.79 -2.82
CA GLY A 49 5.33 -3.86 -1.71
C GLY A 49 3.86 -3.82 -2.13
N LYS A 50 3.02 -3.14 -1.37
CA LYS A 50 1.58 -3.16 -1.59
C LYS A 50 1.17 -2.47 -2.89
N TRP A 51 0.67 -3.26 -3.85
CA TRP A 51 0.06 -2.74 -5.08
C TRP A 51 -1.43 -2.50 -4.90
N HIS A 52 -2.18 -3.53 -4.55
CA HIS A 52 -3.60 -3.49 -4.22
C HIS A 52 -4.46 -2.75 -5.26
N MET A 53 -4.20 -3.03 -6.52
CA MET A 53 -5.00 -2.61 -7.66
C MET A 53 -5.37 -3.84 -8.49
N SER A 54 -6.54 -3.80 -9.15
CA SER A 54 -7.06 -4.93 -9.92
C SER A 54 -6.43 -5.04 -11.32
N CYS A 55 -5.20 -4.60 -11.48
CA CYS A 55 -4.45 -4.64 -12.75
C CYS A 55 -2.97 -4.87 -12.49
N SER A 56 -2.27 -5.35 -13.52
CA SER A 56 -0.81 -5.43 -13.51
C SER A 56 -0.18 -4.04 -13.33
N PRO A 57 0.99 -3.94 -12.69
CA PRO A 57 1.76 -2.69 -12.60
C PRO A 57 2.22 -2.19 -13.98
N LYS A 58 1.43 -1.31 -14.59
CA LYS A 58 1.74 -0.71 -15.88
C LYS A 58 2.87 0.30 -15.78
N GLY A 59 3.77 0.27 -16.75
CA GLY A 59 4.86 1.23 -16.82
C GLY A 59 5.91 1.04 -15.73
N PHE A 60 6.06 -0.18 -15.21
CA PHE A 60 7.15 -0.56 -14.31
C PHE A 60 8.02 -1.62 -14.96
N ASP A 61 9.32 -1.34 -15.05
CA ASP A 61 10.34 -2.28 -15.53
C ASP A 61 10.58 -3.39 -14.52
N PHE A 62 10.42 -3.06 -13.25
CA PHE A 62 10.55 -3.98 -12.13
C PHE A 62 9.36 -3.85 -11.18
N PHE A 63 8.82 -4.99 -10.76
CA PHE A 63 7.91 -5.02 -9.62
C PHE A 63 8.10 -6.26 -8.75
N HIS A 64 7.90 -6.07 -7.45
CA HIS A 64 7.88 -7.11 -6.44
C HIS A 64 6.75 -6.78 -5.46
N ILE A 65 5.55 -7.28 -5.74
CA ILE A 65 4.31 -6.76 -5.14
C ILE A 65 3.56 -7.81 -4.32
N LEU A 66 2.99 -7.35 -3.22
CA LEU A 66 2.15 -8.16 -2.34
C LEU A 66 0.85 -8.60 -3.03
N ASN A 67 0.39 -9.79 -2.65
CA ASN A 67 -0.97 -10.24 -2.95
C ASN A 67 -1.97 -9.43 -2.11
N ASP A 68 -2.90 -8.75 -2.77
CA ASP A 68 -3.96 -7.93 -2.16
C ASP A 68 -3.43 -7.00 -1.04
N GLN A 69 -3.90 -7.16 0.19
CA GLN A 69 -3.49 -6.41 1.38
C GLN A 69 -2.14 -6.87 1.93
N GLY A 70 -1.68 -8.06 1.57
CA GLY A 70 -0.51 -8.73 2.12
C GLY A 70 -0.71 -9.22 3.56
N GLN A 71 0.16 -10.10 4.00
CA GLN A 71 0.30 -10.55 5.38
C GLN A 71 1.49 -9.83 6.04
N TYR A 72 1.47 -9.64 7.37
CA TYR A 72 2.60 -9.08 8.09
C TYR A 72 3.77 -10.05 8.21
N TYR A 73 3.47 -11.34 8.34
CA TYR A 73 4.46 -12.41 8.38
C TYR A 73 4.27 -13.35 7.20
N ASN A 74 5.37 -13.78 6.62
CA ASN A 74 5.44 -14.72 5.52
C ASN A 74 4.48 -14.38 4.37
N PRO A 75 4.54 -13.13 3.86
CA PRO A 75 3.66 -12.68 2.80
C PRO A 75 3.90 -13.42 1.49
N THR A 76 2.95 -13.30 0.58
CA THR A 76 3.12 -13.77 -0.79
C THR A 76 3.34 -12.58 -1.73
N PHE A 77 4.28 -12.74 -2.65
CA PHE A 77 4.64 -11.74 -3.65
C PHE A 77 4.51 -12.27 -5.06
N SER A 78 4.21 -11.36 -5.97
CA SER A 78 4.29 -11.56 -7.43
C SER A 78 5.35 -10.62 -7.99
N THR A 79 6.10 -11.09 -8.97
CA THR A 79 7.27 -10.40 -9.51
C THR A 79 7.14 -10.09 -11.00
N THR A 80 8.03 -9.28 -11.52
CA THR A 80 8.11 -8.92 -12.94
C THR A 80 8.07 -10.16 -13.84
N GLY A 81 7.20 -10.13 -14.84
CA GLY A 81 6.97 -11.26 -15.74
C GLY A 81 6.06 -12.37 -15.20
N HIS A 82 5.69 -12.32 -13.93
CA HIS A 82 4.90 -13.34 -13.23
C HIS A 82 3.71 -12.74 -12.46
N TYR A 83 3.08 -11.70 -13.00
CA TYR A 83 1.91 -11.10 -12.38
C TYR A 83 0.78 -12.12 -12.19
N GLY A 84 0.31 -12.24 -10.95
CA GLY A 84 -0.71 -13.22 -10.57
C GLY A 84 -0.17 -14.57 -10.08
N ASP A 85 1.12 -14.85 -10.30
CA ASP A 85 1.82 -16.00 -9.70
C ASP A 85 2.47 -15.55 -8.38
N TYR A 86 1.79 -15.84 -7.27
CA TYR A 86 2.20 -15.40 -5.94
C TYR A 86 2.96 -16.49 -5.21
N LYS A 87 4.20 -16.19 -4.81
CA LYS A 87 5.07 -17.08 -4.03
C LYS A 87 5.28 -16.54 -2.63
N GLN A 88 5.23 -17.44 -1.65
CA GLN A 88 5.46 -17.10 -0.25
C GLN A 88 6.95 -16.84 0.00
N GLU A 89 7.22 -15.77 0.74
CA GLU A 89 8.54 -15.46 1.26
C GLU A 89 8.51 -15.43 2.78
N MET A 90 9.50 -16.06 3.41
CA MET A 90 9.58 -16.19 4.87
C MET A 90 10.17 -14.93 5.46
N GLY A 91 9.48 -14.31 6.41
CA GLY A 91 9.98 -13.13 7.12
C GLY A 91 8.89 -12.11 7.44
N TYR A 92 9.33 -10.97 7.96
CA TYR A 92 8.45 -9.85 8.28
C TYR A 92 8.31 -8.91 7.09
N VAL A 93 7.09 -8.60 6.70
CA VAL A 93 6.77 -7.90 5.45
C VAL A 93 7.49 -6.57 5.26
N THR A 94 7.68 -5.80 6.33
CA THR A 94 8.38 -4.50 6.24
C THR A 94 9.86 -4.68 5.92
N ASP A 95 10.50 -5.68 6.56
CA ASP A 95 11.90 -6.03 6.30
C ASP A 95 12.05 -6.52 4.83
N LEU A 96 11.21 -7.47 4.40
CA LEU A 96 11.24 -8.01 3.04
C LEU A 96 11.04 -6.93 1.96
N ILE A 97 10.06 -6.04 2.14
CA ILE A 97 9.85 -4.92 1.21
C ILE A 97 11.08 -4.01 1.15
N THR A 98 11.69 -3.75 2.29
CA THR A 98 12.89 -2.92 2.37
C THR A 98 14.08 -3.59 1.66
N ASP A 99 14.28 -4.88 1.90
CA ASP A 99 15.35 -5.67 1.29
C ASP A 99 15.21 -5.71 -0.24
N HIS A 100 14.02 -5.95 -0.77
CA HIS A 100 13.75 -5.92 -2.21
C HIS A 100 13.93 -4.52 -2.82
N ALA A 101 13.60 -3.47 -2.09
CA ALA A 101 13.85 -2.10 -2.54
C ALA A 101 15.35 -1.78 -2.61
N ILE A 102 16.13 -2.23 -1.63
CA ILE A 102 17.60 -2.10 -1.61
C ILE A 102 18.21 -2.93 -2.74
N GLU A 103 17.79 -4.18 -2.91
CA GLU A 103 18.24 -5.04 -4.01
C GLU A 103 18.02 -4.38 -5.38
N TYR A 104 16.84 -3.78 -5.61
CA TYR A 104 16.60 -3.02 -6.82
C TYR A 104 17.58 -1.86 -6.98
N LEU A 105 17.80 -1.06 -5.92
CA LEU A 105 18.72 0.07 -5.95
C LEU A 105 20.17 -0.36 -6.26
N ASP A 106 20.58 -1.53 -5.82
CA ASP A 106 21.92 -2.05 -6.06
C ASP A 106 22.12 -2.52 -7.51
N ARG A 107 21.12 -3.15 -8.11
CA ARG A 107 21.20 -3.75 -9.45
C ARG A 107 20.74 -2.88 -10.60
N ARG A 108 20.00 -1.76 -10.33
CA ARG A 108 19.52 -0.85 -11.39
C ARG A 108 20.65 -0.27 -12.24
N ASP A 109 20.36 0.16 -13.44
CA ASP A 109 21.31 0.90 -14.27
C ASP A 109 21.65 2.26 -13.64
N LYS A 110 22.90 2.40 -13.18
CA LYS A 110 23.36 3.63 -12.50
C LYS A 110 23.48 4.84 -13.44
N ASN A 111 23.41 4.63 -14.76
CA ASN A 111 23.46 5.69 -15.75
C ASN A 111 22.08 6.25 -16.12
N LYS A 112 21.01 5.64 -15.61
CA LYS A 112 19.63 6.09 -15.85
C LYS A 112 19.04 6.78 -14.64
N PRO A 113 18.22 7.81 -14.83
CA PRO A 113 17.33 8.28 -13.78
C PRO A 113 16.35 7.16 -13.42
N PHE A 114 15.88 7.12 -12.20
CA PHE A 114 14.95 6.08 -11.77
C PHE A 114 13.78 6.64 -10.97
N CYS A 115 12.68 5.87 -10.94
CA CYS A 115 11.55 6.09 -10.07
C CYS A 115 11.27 4.78 -9.32
N LEU A 116 11.48 4.78 -8.02
CA LEU A 116 11.17 3.64 -7.14
C LEU A 116 10.03 4.00 -6.20
N MET A 117 8.95 3.23 -6.25
CA MET A 117 7.83 3.31 -5.30
C MET A 117 7.95 2.19 -4.28
N VAL A 118 8.11 2.54 -3.00
CA VAL A 118 8.17 1.58 -1.90
C VAL A 118 6.89 1.70 -1.07
N HIS A 119 6.06 0.69 -1.12
CA HIS A 119 4.72 0.70 -0.54
C HIS A 119 4.61 -0.32 0.58
N HIS A 120 4.84 0.10 1.83
CA HIS A 120 4.67 -0.78 2.97
C HIS A 120 3.20 -1.16 3.23
N LYS A 121 2.97 -2.37 3.79
CA LYS A 121 1.69 -2.78 4.33
C LYS A 121 1.34 -2.00 5.60
N ALA A 122 2.32 -1.81 6.47
CA ALA A 122 2.14 -1.04 7.71
C ALA A 122 1.79 0.43 7.39
N PRO A 123 0.92 1.08 8.16
CA PRO A 123 0.25 0.63 9.39
C PRO A 123 -1.19 0.13 9.17
N HIS A 124 -1.48 -0.62 8.10
CA HIS A 124 -2.83 -1.13 7.86
C HIS A 124 -3.23 -2.18 8.92
N ARG A 125 -4.47 -2.11 9.39
CA ARG A 125 -5.05 -3.15 10.26
C ARG A 125 -5.07 -4.52 9.53
N ILE A 126 -5.05 -5.67 10.15
CA ILE A 126 -4.90 -5.97 11.59
C ILE A 126 -3.42 -5.78 11.91
N TRP A 127 -3.10 -5.01 12.95
CA TRP A 127 -1.70 -4.69 13.26
C TRP A 127 -0.98 -5.88 13.86
N MET A 128 0.17 -6.21 13.27
CA MET A 128 1.08 -7.24 13.79
C MET A 128 2.50 -6.67 13.75
N PRO A 129 2.98 -6.11 14.84
CA PRO A 129 4.31 -5.54 14.89
C PRO A 129 5.39 -6.62 14.77
N SER A 130 6.57 -6.24 14.27
CA SER A 130 7.72 -7.12 14.29
C SER A 130 8.09 -7.45 15.74
N THR A 131 8.41 -8.73 15.99
CA THR A 131 8.88 -9.21 17.30
C THR A 131 10.07 -8.44 17.82
N LYS A 132 10.91 -7.87 16.92
CA LYS A 132 12.03 -6.98 17.26
C LYS A 132 11.60 -5.74 18.05
N TYR A 133 10.35 -5.27 17.87
CA TYR A 133 9.89 -3.97 18.39
C TYR A 133 8.68 -4.06 19.32
N VAL A 134 8.12 -5.24 19.55
CA VAL A 134 6.93 -5.44 20.40
C VAL A 134 7.09 -4.81 21.77
N SER A 135 8.25 -4.96 22.39
CA SER A 135 8.51 -4.42 23.72
C SER A 135 8.96 -2.95 23.74
N LYS A 136 9.27 -2.36 22.58
CA LYS A 136 9.90 -1.03 22.50
C LYS A 136 9.08 0.08 23.20
N TYR A 137 7.77 -0.03 23.14
CA TYR A 137 6.84 0.95 23.69
C TYR A 137 5.95 0.38 24.81
N ALA A 138 6.28 -0.80 25.35
CA ALA A 138 5.47 -1.49 26.36
C ALA A 138 5.20 -0.64 27.62
N ASN A 139 6.12 0.27 27.96
CA ASN A 139 6.02 1.15 29.12
C ASN A 139 5.81 2.62 28.73
N VAL A 140 5.39 2.89 27.49
CA VAL A 140 5.15 4.26 27.02
C VAL A 140 3.67 4.54 27.01
N ASN A 141 3.24 5.54 27.76
CA ASN A 141 1.86 6.00 27.75
C ASN A 141 1.72 7.14 26.73
N PHE A 142 1.10 6.86 25.60
CA PHE A 142 0.88 7.85 24.54
C PHE A 142 -0.30 8.75 24.90
N PRO A 143 -0.15 10.09 24.87
CA PRO A 143 -1.27 10.99 25.12
C PRO A 143 -2.32 10.85 24.00
N LEU A 144 -3.57 10.73 24.38
CA LEU A 144 -4.67 10.73 23.43
C LEU A 144 -4.93 12.14 22.91
N PRO A 145 -5.14 12.34 21.60
CA PRO A 145 -5.56 13.63 21.07
C PRO A 145 -6.96 14.01 21.60
N ALA A 146 -7.24 15.30 21.72
CA ALA A 146 -8.54 15.78 22.23
C ALA A 146 -9.75 15.26 21.42
N THR A 147 -9.53 14.92 20.15
CA THR A 147 -10.56 14.41 19.25
C THR A 147 -10.61 12.87 19.19
N PHE A 148 -9.93 12.17 20.09
CA PHE A 148 -9.87 10.69 20.04
C PHE A 148 -11.25 10.03 20.17
N TRP A 149 -12.13 10.61 20.97
CA TRP A 149 -13.51 10.17 21.18
C TRP A 149 -14.53 11.10 20.52
N ASP A 150 -14.17 11.77 19.41
CA ASP A 150 -15.08 12.63 18.66
C ASP A 150 -16.29 11.82 18.18
N ASP A 151 -17.49 12.30 18.47
CA ASP A 151 -18.77 11.70 18.04
C ASP A 151 -19.18 12.08 16.61
N TYR A 152 -18.44 13.02 16.01
CA TYR A 152 -18.68 13.58 14.67
C TYR A 152 -20.01 14.35 14.52
N GLU A 153 -20.74 14.67 15.59
CA GLU A 153 -22.03 15.37 15.53
C GLU A 153 -21.97 16.72 14.82
N SER A 154 -20.87 17.44 14.99
CA SER A 154 -20.64 18.74 14.36
C SER A 154 -20.18 18.66 12.90
N ARG A 155 -20.08 17.46 12.31
CA ARG A 155 -19.50 17.26 10.99
C ARG A 155 -20.55 16.92 9.94
N GLY A 156 -20.13 16.93 8.66
CA GLY A 156 -21.01 16.54 7.54
C GLY A 156 -21.49 15.08 7.66
N SER A 157 -22.61 14.78 7.04
CA SER A 157 -23.31 13.49 7.14
C SER A 157 -22.43 12.27 6.84
N ALA A 158 -21.48 12.39 5.92
CA ALA A 158 -20.57 11.30 5.59
C ALA A 158 -19.65 10.90 6.77
N ALA A 159 -19.19 11.85 7.56
CA ALA A 159 -18.41 11.59 8.77
C ALA A 159 -19.28 11.05 9.89
N HIS A 160 -20.49 11.60 10.06
CA HIS A 160 -21.43 11.19 11.09
C HIS A 160 -21.99 9.77 10.87
N THR A 161 -22.21 9.35 9.63
CA THR A 161 -22.77 8.03 9.29
C THR A 161 -21.72 6.94 9.04
N GLN A 162 -20.43 7.28 9.04
CA GLN A 162 -19.36 6.29 8.89
C GLN A 162 -19.39 5.29 10.04
N LYS A 163 -18.98 4.04 9.75
CA LYS A 163 -19.09 2.94 10.70
C LYS A 163 -17.77 2.58 11.39
N MET A 164 -16.64 3.13 10.94
CA MET A 164 -15.34 2.82 11.52
C MET A 164 -15.05 3.73 12.71
N SER A 165 -15.45 3.28 13.89
CA SER A 165 -15.15 3.93 15.16
C SER A 165 -14.36 2.99 16.07
N ILE A 166 -13.59 3.56 16.98
CA ILE A 166 -12.74 2.80 17.92
C ILE A 166 -13.59 1.90 18.81
N ASP A 167 -14.70 2.42 19.31
CA ASP A 167 -15.60 1.75 20.26
C ASP A 167 -16.45 0.62 19.64
N LYS A 168 -16.74 0.68 18.33
CA LYS A 168 -17.68 -0.23 17.68
C LYS A 168 -17.07 -1.18 16.68
N TYR A 169 -15.96 -0.78 16.02
CA TYR A 169 -15.43 -1.51 14.87
C TYR A 169 -13.98 -1.95 15.01
N MET A 170 -13.26 -1.42 16.01
CA MET A 170 -11.96 -1.95 16.38
C MET A 170 -12.14 -3.00 17.48
N GLU A 171 -11.76 -4.23 17.18
CA GLU A 171 -11.86 -5.34 18.12
C GLU A 171 -10.53 -5.57 18.82
N MET A 172 -10.55 -5.54 20.18
CA MET A 172 -9.35 -5.76 21.00
C MET A 172 -8.59 -7.04 20.65
N VAL A 173 -9.30 -8.11 20.29
CA VAL A 173 -8.67 -9.41 19.98
C VAL A 173 -8.15 -9.48 18.55
N ARG A 174 -8.69 -8.70 17.65
CA ARG A 174 -8.34 -8.75 16.22
C ARG A 174 -7.46 -7.59 15.78
N ASP A 175 -7.70 -6.41 16.29
CA ASP A 175 -7.09 -5.18 15.80
C ASP A 175 -6.08 -4.57 16.77
N LEU A 176 -6.15 -4.92 18.05
CA LEU A 176 -5.32 -4.45 19.14
C LEU A 176 -4.71 -5.62 19.91
#